data_a1acd516e2ad1118b6f92e8d9b614a75
#
_entry.id   a1acd516e2ad1118b6f92e8d9b614a75
#
_cell.length_a   1.000
_cell.length_b   1.000
_cell.length_c   1.000
_cell.angle_alpha   90.00
_cell.angle_beta   90.00
_cell.angle_gamma   90.00
#
_symmetry.space_group_name_H-M   'P 1'
#
loop_
_entity.id
_entity.type
_entity.pdbx_description
1 polymer ?
#
loop_
_entity_poly.entity_id
_entity_poly.type
_entity_poly.pdbx_seq_one_letter_code
_entity_poly.pdbx_strand_id
1 'polypeptide(L)'
;MDEATQRIFFALWPDASVGDALAALARDVATESGGRPVAGRNAHLTLAFLGNQRAAGVRTLSASACAIVLPAFDLVVDRVESWRKNQIAWAGVQSVPPPLLALHGALAASLRAVGIEPEDRPFSAHVTLARRIERSVQRSLVPPILWQATAFALVASELSSAGARYRVLSSWPLAASA
;
A
#
# COMPACT_ATOMS: atom_id res chain seq x y z
N MET A 1 -16.54 -27.90 -7.24
CA MET A 1 -15.17 -27.65 -6.72
C MET A 1 -15.09 -26.18 -6.37
N ASP A 2 -14.90 -25.88 -5.10
CA ASP A 2 -14.81 -24.50 -4.62
C ASP A 2 -13.51 -23.89 -5.17
N GLU A 3 -13.63 -22.95 -6.09
CA GLU A 3 -12.49 -22.32 -6.73
C GLU A 3 -11.73 -21.48 -5.68
N ALA A 4 -10.46 -21.77 -5.45
CA ALA A 4 -9.66 -21.12 -4.43
C ALA A 4 -9.67 -19.60 -4.62
N THR A 5 -10.03 -18.86 -3.56
CA THR A 5 -10.00 -17.41 -3.56
C THR A 5 -8.71 -16.89 -2.96
N GLN A 6 -8.23 -15.74 -3.45
CA GLN A 6 -7.08 -15.04 -2.93
C GLN A 6 -7.49 -13.64 -2.48
N ARG A 7 -7.02 -13.22 -1.32
CA ARG A 7 -7.19 -11.84 -0.88
C ARG A 7 -6.20 -10.95 -1.63
N ILE A 8 -6.71 -9.97 -2.37
CA ILE A 8 -5.90 -9.13 -3.24
C ILE A 8 -6.14 -7.63 -3.02
N PHE A 9 -5.17 -6.82 -3.43
CA PHE A 9 -5.21 -5.37 -3.35
C PHE A 9 -4.26 -4.75 -4.38
N PHE A 10 -4.52 -3.51 -4.78
CA PHE A 10 -3.58 -2.67 -5.52
C PHE A 10 -2.70 -1.89 -4.55
N ALA A 11 -1.42 -1.74 -4.89
CA ALA A 11 -0.46 -1.01 -4.05
C ALA A 11 0.66 -0.35 -4.85
N LEU A 12 1.26 0.69 -4.27
CA LEU A 12 2.62 1.08 -4.59
C LEU A 12 3.58 0.21 -3.79
N TRP A 13 4.58 -0.33 -4.48
CA TRP A 13 5.61 -1.16 -3.89
C TRP A 13 6.95 -0.43 -3.92
N PRO A 14 7.61 -0.24 -2.78
CA PRO A 14 8.87 0.49 -2.72
C PRO A 14 10.00 -0.30 -3.41
N ASP A 15 10.99 0.42 -3.93
CA ASP A 15 12.27 -0.18 -4.30
C ASP A 15 13.04 -0.65 -3.04
N ALA A 16 14.19 -1.27 -3.24
CA ALA A 16 14.98 -1.82 -2.14
C ALA A 16 15.42 -0.74 -1.14
N SER A 17 15.85 0.42 -1.61
CA SER A 17 16.34 1.52 -0.77
C SER A 17 15.24 2.09 0.12
N VAL A 18 14.08 2.39 -0.45
CA VAL A 18 12.90 2.87 0.27
C VAL A 18 12.36 1.77 1.20
N GLY A 19 12.35 0.52 0.73
CA GLY A 19 11.95 -0.64 1.53
C GLY A 19 12.81 -0.82 2.78
N ASP A 20 14.12 -0.67 2.67
CA ASP A 20 15.07 -0.76 3.79
C ASP A 20 14.87 0.40 4.78
N ALA A 21 14.68 1.63 4.29
CA ALA A 21 14.38 2.79 5.13
C ALA A 21 13.05 2.61 5.90
N LEU A 22 12.00 2.13 5.23
CA LEU A 22 10.71 1.84 5.87
C LEU A 22 10.83 0.69 6.87
N ALA A 23 11.66 -0.33 6.60
CA ALA A 23 11.90 -1.43 7.52
C ALA A 23 12.66 -0.98 8.79
N ALA A 24 13.63 -0.09 8.65
CA ALA A 24 14.32 0.52 9.78
C ALA A 24 13.33 1.33 10.63
N LEU A 25 12.58 2.22 9.99
CA LEU A 25 11.56 3.02 10.67
C LEU A 25 10.49 2.15 11.37
N ALA A 26 10.09 1.03 10.77
CA ALA A 26 9.13 0.10 11.37
C ALA A 26 9.65 -0.51 12.68
N ARG A 27 10.94 -0.85 12.75
CA ARG A 27 11.58 -1.35 13.99
C ARG A 27 11.62 -0.28 15.09
N ASP A 28 12.00 0.94 14.73
CA ASP A 28 12.07 2.06 15.66
C ASP A 28 10.70 2.38 16.24
N VAL A 29 9.70 2.52 15.37
CA VAL A 29 8.30 2.80 15.75
C VAL A 29 7.71 1.65 16.58
N ALA A 30 8.03 0.40 16.26
CA ALA A 30 7.57 -0.74 17.06
C ALA A 30 8.16 -0.73 18.47
N THR A 31 9.46 -0.39 18.61
CA THR A 31 10.12 -0.23 19.93
C THR A 31 9.49 0.93 20.72
N GLU A 32 9.27 2.07 20.07
CA GLU A 32 8.66 3.26 20.68
C GLU A 32 7.22 2.98 21.14
N SER A 33 6.44 2.30 20.32
CA SER A 33 5.00 2.07 20.56
C SER A 33 4.67 0.79 21.37
N GLY A 34 5.64 -0.09 21.61
CA GLY A 34 5.42 -1.41 22.20
C GLY A 34 4.74 -2.39 21.24
N GLY A 35 4.75 -2.10 19.94
CA GLY A 35 4.08 -2.89 18.91
C GLY A 35 4.97 -3.96 18.28
N ARG A 36 4.42 -4.59 17.23
CA ARG A 36 5.14 -5.57 16.39
C ARG A 36 5.44 -4.93 15.03
N PRO A 37 6.70 -4.88 14.59
CA PRO A 37 7.04 -4.27 13.31
C PRO A 37 6.48 -5.07 12.14
N VAL A 38 6.06 -4.39 11.08
CA VAL A 38 5.78 -5.01 9.79
C VAL A 38 7.11 -5.38 9.13
N ALA A 39 7.19 -6.62 8.62
CA ALA A 39 8.40 -7.05 7.91
C ALA A 39 8.66 -6.16 6.68
N GLY A 40 9.91 -5.75 6.46
CA GLY A 40 10.27 -4.82 5.38
C GLY A 40 9.78 -5.26 4.00
N ARG A 41 9.88 -6.57 3.70
CA ARG A 41 9.32 -7.14 2.46
C ARG A 41 7.81 -6.95 2.27
N ASN A 42 7.09 -6.55 3.30
CA ASN A 42 5.65 -6.30 3.30
C ASN A 42 5.31 -4.80 3.36
N ALA A 43 6.32 -3.92 3.38
CA ALA A 43 6.10 -2.48 3.36
C ALA A 43 5.50 -2.07 1.99
N HIS A 44 4.36 -1.40 2.01
CA HIS A 44 3.68 -0.94 0.80
C HIS A 44 2.67 0.15 1.15
N LEU A 45 2.27 0.94 0.16
CA LEU A 45 1.15 1.86 0.26
C LEU A 45 -0.04 1.26 -0.50
N THR A 46 -1.09 0.90 0.23
CA THR A 46 -2.31 0.34 -0.39
C THR A 46 -3.06 1.42 -1.16
N LEU A 47 -3.43 1.12 -2.41
CA LEU A 47 -4.23 1.98 -3.28
C LEU A 47 -5.71 1.58 -3.26
N ALA A 48 -6.01 0.28 -3.28
CA ALA A 48 -7.38 -0.23 -3.24
C ALA A 48 -7.41 -1.67 -2.71
N PHE A 49 -8.24 -1.96 -1.72
CA PHE A 49 -8.55 -3.32 -1.28
C PHE A 49 -9.67 -3.92 -2.12
N LEU A 50 -9.49 -5.18 -2.51
CA LEU A 50 -10.41 -5.90 -3.40
C LEU A 50 -11.01 -7.14 -2.74
N GLY A 51 -10.58 -7.44 -1.51
CA GLY A 51 -11.05 -8.61 -0.78
C GLY A 51 -10.65 -9.93 -1.45
N ASN A 52 -11.48 -10.96 -1.25
CA ASN A 52 -11.24 -12.28 -1.81
C ASN A 52 -11.72 -12.34 -3.26
N GLN A 53 -10.82 -12.68 -4.17
CA GLN A 53 -11.09 -12.80 -5.60
C GLN A 53 -10.74 -14.19 -6.10
N ARG A 54 -11.56 -14.72 -7.04
CA ARG A 54 -11.26 -15.95 -7.77
C ARG A 54 -10.26 -15.66 -8.90
N ALA A 55 -9.64 -16.69 -9.45
CA ALA A 55 -8.65 -16.56 -10.53
C ALA A 55 -9.19 -15.76 -11.74
N ALA A 56 -10.45 -15.95 -12.10
CA ALA A 56 -11.09 -15.17 -13.18
C ALA A 56 -11.14 -13.68 -12.84
N GLY A 57 -11.52 -13.31 -11.61
CA GLY A 57 -11.55 -11.93 -11.14
C GLY A 57 -10.15 -11.29 -11.15
N VAL A 58 -9.12 -12.03 -10.75
CA VAL A 58 -7.72 -11.56 -10.81
C VAL A 58 -7.32 -11.21 -12.24
N ARG A 59 -7.67 -12.05 -13.21
CA ARG A 59 -7.38 -11.77 -14.65
C ARG A 59 -8.12 -10.52 -15.14
N THR A 60 -9.39 -10.37 -14.80
CA THR A 60 -10.18 -9.18 -15.16
C THR A 60 -9.58 -7.91 -14.58
N LEU A 61 -9.19 -7.93 -13.31
CA LEU A 61 -8.55 -6.81 -12.62
C LEU A 61 -7.19 -6.47 -13.24
N SER A 62 -6.38 -7.49 -13.57
CA SER A 62 -5.11 -7.26 -14.25
C SER A 62 -5.31 -6.61 -15.62
N ALA A 63 -6.29 -7.08 -16.40
CA ALA A 63 -6.57 -6.52 -17.72
C ALA A 63 -7.08 -5.07 -17.63
N SER A 64 -7.96 -4.77 -16.67
CA SER A 64 -8.51 -3.41 -16.50
C SER A 64 -7.43 -2.39 -16.10
N ALA A 65 -6.45 -2.79 -15.30
CA ALA A 65 -5.36 -1.93 -14.88
C ALA A 65 -4.36 -1.58 -16.00
N CYS A 66 -4.27 -2.39 -17.06
CA CYS A 66 -3.39 -2.13 -18.21
C CYS A 66 -3.70 -0.82 -18.94
N ALA A 67 -4.93 -0.32 -18.85
CA ALA A 67 -5.35 0.93 -19.50
C ALA A 67 -4.94 2.19 -18.71
N ILE A 68 -4.41 2.05 -17.50
CA ILE A 68 -4.00 3.17 -16.65
C ILE A 68 -2.61 3.61 -17.07
N VAL A 69 -2.52 4.80 -17.68
CA VAL A 69 -1.27 5.44 -18.09
C VAL A 69 -1.15 6.77 -17.35
N LEU A 70 -0.25 6.85 -16.38
CA LEU A 70 0.00 8.03 -15.56
C LEU A 70 1.52 8.23 -15.39
N PRO A 71 1.99 9.46 -15.17
CA PRO A 71 3.41 9.70 -14.93
C PRO A 71 3.88 9.14 -13.59
N ALA A 72 5.16 8.78 -13.51
CA ALA A 72 5.85 8.54 -12.25
C ALA A 72 5.85 9.81 -11.40
N PHE A 73 5.87 9.67 -10.08
CA PHE A 73 5.80 10.80 -9.16
C PHE A 73 6.55 10.53 -7.86
N ASP A 74 6.88 11.61 -7.17
CA ASP A 74 7.56 11.54 -5.89
C ASP A 74 6.58 11.59 -4.72
N LEU A 75 6.84 10.76 -3.72
CA LEU A 75 6.20 10.76 -2.42
C LEU A 75 7.22 11.22 -1.38
N VAL A 76 6.83 12.18 -0.56
CA VAL A 76 7.61 12.62 0.60
C VAL A 76 6.95 12.04 1.84
N VAL A 77 7.48 10.91 2.33
CA VAL A 77 6.99 10.30 3.56
C VAL A 77 7.63 11.04 4.73
N ASP A 78 6.86 11.91 5.39
CA ASP A 78 7.35 12.94 6.30
C ASP A 78 6.74 12.90 7.70
N ARG A 79 5.85 11.94 7.98
CA ARG A 79 5.22 11.79 9.29
C ARG A 79 4.98 10.35 9.70
N VAL A 80 4.92 10.13 10.99
CA VAL A 80 4.49 8.90 11.64
C VAL A 80 3.31 9.22 12.54
N GLU A 81 2.25 8.44 12.43
CA GLU A 81 1.04 8.58 13.23
C GLU A 81 0.46 7.21 13.65
N SER A 82 -0.56 7.23 14.50
CA SER A 82 -1.21 6.02 15.00
C SER A 82 -2.73 6.09 14.91
N TRP A 83 -3.33 4.98 14.55
CA TRP A 83 -4.76 4.73 14.73
C TRP A 83 -4.97 3.87 15.98
N ARG A 84 -5.26 4.53 17.10
CA ARG A 84 -5.39 3.89 18.41
C ARG A 84 -6.42 2.75 18.41
N LYS A 85 -7.59 2.99 17.81
CA LYS A 85 -8.67 2.00 17.73
C LYS A 85 -8.22 0.70 17.04
N ASN A 86 -7.38 0.81 16.04
CA ASN A 86 -6.88 -0.31 15.25
C ASN A 86 -5.54 -0.86 15.76
N GLN A 87 -4.94 -0.20 16.76
CA GLN A 87 -3.61 -0.52 17.28
C GLN A 87 -2.54 -0.58 16.17
N ILE A 88 -2.55 0.41 15.27
CA ILE A 88 -1.65 0.50 14.12
C ILE A 88 -0.86 1.81 14.19
N ALA A 89 0.45 1.72 14.00
CA ALA A 89 1.29 2.86 13.67
C ALA A 89 1.66 2.81 12.18
N TRP A 90 1.69 3.97 11.54
CA TRP A 90 1.90 4.10 10.11
C TRP A 90 2.74 5.32 9.75
N ALA A 91 3.44 5.25 8.63
CA ALA A 91 4.08 6.39 7.99
C ALA A 91 3.21 6.92 6.85
N GLY A 92 3.22 8.21 6.64
CA GLY A 92 2.43 8.84 5.59
C GLY A 92 3.01 10.15 5.09
N VAL A 93 2.25 10.79 4.22
CA VAL A 93 2.57 12.06 3.61
C VAL A 93 1.69 13.16 4.21
N GLN A 94 2.25 14.31 4.55
CA GLN A 94 1.47 15.45 5.03
C GLN A 94 0.63 16.05 3.91
N SER A 95 1.20 16.09 2.71
CA SER A 95 0.50 16.54 1.51
C SER A 95 0.45 15.41 0.48
N VAL A 96 -0.76 14.92 0.21
CA VAL A 96 -0.96 13.86 -0.80
C VAL A 96 -0.73 14.48 -2.18
N PRO A 97 0.26 14.00 -2.96
CA PRO A 97 0.53 14.57 -4.27
C PRO A 97 -0.61 14.30 -5.25
N PRO A 98 -0.95 15.29 -6.12
CA PRO A 98 -2.03 15.14 -7.09
C PRO A 98 -1.93 13.89 -7.99
N PRO A 99 -0.73 13.45 -8.45
CA PRO A 99 -0.61 12.22 -9.23
C PRO A 99 -1.01 10.96 -8.47
N LEU A 100 -0.80 10.89 -7.16
CA LEU A 100 -1.26 9.76 -6.34
C LEU A 100 -2.79 9.73 -6.26
N LEU A 101 -3.43 10.90 -6.12
CA LEU A 101 -4.90 10.99 -6.16
C LEU A 101 -5.45 10.60 -7.54
N ALA A 102 -4.76 11.00 -8.62
CA ALA A 102 -5.11 10.63 -9.98
C ALA A 102 -5.02 9.11 -10.18
N LEU A 103 -3.96 8.47 -9.69
CA LEU A 103 -3.81 7.01 -9.75
C LEU A 103 -4.91 6.29 -8.96
N HIS A 104 -5.19 6.74 -7.74
CA HIS A 104 -6.29 6.19 -6.93
C HIS A 104 -7.64 6.34 -7.63
N GLY A 105 -7.93 7.51 -8.22
CA GLY A 105 -9.15 7.77 -8.97
C GLY A 105 -9.27 6.92 -10.24
N ALA A 106 -8.19 6.75 -10.99
CA ALA A 106 -8.14 5.90 -12.19
C ALA A 106 -8.39 4.42 -11.83
N LEU A 107 -7.79 3.92 -10.74
CA LEU A 107 -8.06 2.57 -10.23
C LEU A 107 -9.52 2.43 -9.81
N ALA A 108 -10.09 3.40 -9.09
CA ALA A 108 -11.50 3.35 -8.69
C ALA A 108 -12.44 3.32 -9.91
N ALA A 109 -12.17 4.11 -10.94
CA ALA A 109 -12.93 4.08 -12.20
C ALA A 109 -12.81 2.73 -12.92
N SER A 110 -11.60 2.19 -13.01
CA SER A 110 -11.30 0.87 -13.59
C SER A 110 -12.05 -0.25 -12.88
N LEU A 111 -12.11 -0.21 -11.54
CA LEU A 111 -12.84 -1.19 -10.73
C LEU A 111 -14.35 -1.15 -10.99
N ARG A 112 -14.94 0.06 -11.01
CA ARG A 112 -16.37 0.22 -11.33
C ARG A 112 -16.71 -0.29 -12.71
N ALA A 113 -15.83 -0.07 -13.69
CA ALA A 113 -16.03 -0.55 -15.05
C ALA A 113 -16.13 -2.08 -15.16
N VAL A 114 -15.55 -2.81 -14.19
CA VAL A 114 -15.65 -4.29 -14.11
C VAL A 114 -16.59 -4.77 -13.01
N GLY A 115 -17.47 -3.88 -12.50
CA GLY A 115 -18.51 -4.21 -11.53
C GLY A 115 -18.02 -4.41 -10.09
N ILE A 116 -16.86 -3.85 -9.74
CA ILE A 116 -16.33 -3.87 -8.37
C ILE A 116 -16.41 -2.47 -7.78
N GLU A 117 -17.19 -2.31 -6.72
CA GLU A 117 -17.25 -1.04 -5.99
C GLU A 117 -16.01 -0.87 -5.10
N PRO A 118 -15.27 0.25 -5.24
CA PRO A 118 -14.20 0.62 -4.32
C PRO A 118 -14.73 0.84 -2.91
N GLU A 119 -13.85 0.73 -1.91
CA GLU A 119 -14.21 1.09 -0.53
C GLU A 119 -14.71 2.54 -0.43
N ASP A 120 -15.85 2.72 0.23
CA ASP A 120 -16.49 4.04 0.46
C ASP A 120 -15.90 4.73 1.70
N ARG A 121 -14.59 4.85 1.76
CA ARG A 121 -13.89 5.60 2.80
C ARG A 121 -12.87 6.54 2.17
N PRO A 122 -12.60 7.70 2.81
CA PRO A 122 -11.58 8.61 2.32
C PRO A 122 -10.23 7.90 2.14
N PHE A 123 -9.60 8.13 1.01
CA PHE A 123 -8.28 7.59 0.74
C PHE A 123 -7.25 8.16 1.72
N SER A 124 -6.52 7.31 2.39
CA SER A 124 -5.43 7.67 3.29
C SER A 124 -4.13 7.06 2.78
N ALA A 125 -3.22 7.93 2.31
CA ALA A 125 -1.90 7.50 1.84
C ALA A 125 -1.01 7.15 3.03
N HIS A 126 -0.85 5.85 3.30
CA HIS A 126 -0.07 5.37 4.44
C HIS A 126 0.64 4.05 4.16
N VAL A 127 1.74 3.85 4.86
CA VAL A 127 2.47 2.57 4.98
C VAL A 127 2.37 2.09 6.42
N THR A 128 1.80 0.93 6.64
CA THR A 128 1.74 0.34 7.99
C THR A 128 3.15 -0.03 8.45
N LEU A 129 3.57 0.49 9.60
CA LEU A 129 4.89 0.25 10.21
C LEU A 129 4.83 -0.78 11.34
N ALA A 130 3.85 -0.65 12.23
CA ALA A 130 3.68 -1.56 13.36
C ALA A 130 2.22 -1.85 13.64
N ARG A 131 1.98 -3.03 14.21
CA ARG A 131 0.65 -3.50 14.65
C ARG A 131 0.68 -3.87 16.11
N ARG A 132 -0.50 -3.91 16.76
CA ARG A 132 -0.66 -4.21 18.18
C ARG A 132 0.14 -3.24 19.04
N ILE A 133 0.12 -1.96 18.68
CA ILE A 133 0.80 -0.93 19.45
C ILE A 133 0.06 -0.73 20.78
N GLU A 134 0.83 -0.52 21.84
CA GLU A 134 0.33 -0.21 23.19
C GLU A 134 0.27 1.30 23.42
N ARG A 135 1.19 2.04 22.82
CA ARG A 135 1.30 3.49 22.92
C ARG A 135 1.15 4.15 21.55
N SER A 136 0.45 5.27 21.51
CA SER A 136 0.35 6.07 20.29
C SER A 136 1.67 6.77 19.99
N VAL A 137 1.96 6.87 18.69
CA VAL A 137 3.10 7.62 18.16
C VAL A 137 2.55 8.69 17.24
N GLN A 138 3.07 9.91 17.36
CA GLN A 138 2.78 11.01 16.46
C GLN A 138 4.00 11.93 16.39
N ARG A 139 4.64 11.99 15.22
CA ARG A 139 5.80 12.85 15.00
C ARG A 139 6.07 13.09 13.52
N SER A 140 6.77 14.18 13.22
CA SER A 140 7.37 14.40 11.92
C SER A 140 8.54 13.44 11.72
N LEU A 141 8.79 13.06 10.50
CA LEU A 141 9.93 12.26 10.08
C LEU A 141 10.98 13.18 9.46
N VAL A 142 12.13 13.33 10.14
CA VAL A 142 13.24 14.18 9.71
C VAL A 142 14.54 13.39 9.78
N PRO A 143 15.26 13.20 8.65
CA PRO A 143 14.84 13.57 7.29
C PRO A 143 13.63 12.72 6.82
N PRO A 144 12.85 13.22 5.86
CA PRO A 144 11.77 12.45 5.26
C PRO A 144 12.33 11.32 4.39
N ILE A 145 11.53 10.27 4.15
CA ILE A 145 11.86 9.25 3.17
C ILE A 145 11.31 9.72 1.81
N LEU A 146 12.22 9.88 0.85
CA LEU A 146 11.87 10.21 -0.52
C LEU A 146 11.62 8.91 -1.29
N TRP A 147 10.42 8.76 -1.82
CA TRP A 147 10.01 7.57 -2.56
C TRP A 147 9.52 7.94 -3.94
N GLN A 148 10.28 7.62 -4.96
CA GLN A 148 9.84 7.74 -6.34
C GLN A 148 8.96 6.55 -6.71
N ALA A 149 7.66 6.80 -6.91
CA ALA A 149 6.72 5.81 -7.37
C ALA A 149 6.84 5.66 -8.90
N THR A 150 7.42 4.55 -9.34
CA THR A 150 7.65 4.25 -10.77
C THR A 150 6.74 3.15 -11.30
N ALA A 151 6.00 2.47 -10.43
CA ALA A 151 5.06 1.42 -10.80
C ALA A 151 4.01 1.23 -9.70
N PHE A 152 2.86 0.68 -10.09
CA PHE A 152 1.89 0.13 -9.15
C PHE A 152 1.67 -1.35 -9.44
N ALA A 153 1.16 -2.09 -8.46
CA ALA A 153 1.07 -3.55 -8.54
C ALA A 153 -0.27 -4.09 -8.02
N LEU A 154 -0.68 -5.23 -8.55
CA LEU A 154 -1.71 -6.10 -7.98
C LEU A 154 -1.02 -7.16 -7.14
N VAL A 155 -1.45 -7.30 -5.89
CA VAL A 155 -0.77 -8.10 -4.88
C VAL A 155 -1.73 -9.08 -4.23
N ALA A 156 -1.30 -10.33 -4.07
CA ALA A 156 -1.99 -11.33 -3.27
C ALA A 156 -1.48 -11.34 -1.83
N SER A 157 -2.40 -11.45 -0.88
CA SER A 157 -2.12 -11.63 0.55
C SER A 157 -2.39 -13.07 0.95
N GLU A 158 -1.37 -13.77 1.36
CA GLU A 158 -1.44 -15.10 1.94
C GLU A 158 -1.27 -14.99 3.46
N LEU A 159 -2.26 -15.46 4.21
CA LEU A 159 -2.20 -15.49 5.67
C LEU A 159 -1.62 -16.83 6.11
N SER A 160 -0.61 -16.78 6.97
CA SER A 160 -0.03 -17.95 7.62
C SER A 160 0.09 -17.72 9.12
N SER A 161 0.42 -18.77 9.87
CA SER A 161 0.72 -18.66 11.31
C SER A 161 1.90 -17.72 11.61
N ALA A 162 2.81 -17.54 10.64
CA ALA A 162 3.94 -16.60 10.71
C ALA A 162 3.58 -15.15 10.30
N GLY A 163 2.31 -14.87 9.97
CA GLY A 163 1.84 -13.56 9.53
C GLY A 163 1.48 -13.49 8.05
N ALA A 164 1.17 -12.30 7.56
CA ALA A 164 0.86 -12.08 6.15
C ALA A 164 2.13 -12.16 5.29
N ARG A 165 2.01 -12.89 4.19
CA ARG A 165 3.00 -12.91 3.11
C ARG A 165 2.35 -12.30 1.87
N TYR A 166 3.03 -11.35 1.24
CA TYR A 166 2.53 -10.70 0.04
C TYR A 166 3.31 -11.18 -1.18
N ARG A 167 2.58 -11.37 -2.29
CA ARG A 167 3.13 -11.79 -3.57
C ARG A 167 2.58 -10.89 -4.67
N VAL A 168 3.46 -10.21 -5.39
CA VAL A 168 3.09 -9.41 -6.56
C VAL A 168 2.60 -10.37 -7.66
N LEU A 169 1.39 -10.12 -8.16
CA LEU A 169 0.75 -10.87 -9.24
C LEU A 169 1.02 -10.23 -10.60
N SER A 170 0.93 -8.90 -10.65
CA SER A 170 1.16 -8.09 -11.85
C SER A 170 1.65 -6.72 -11.43
N SER A 171 2.41 -6.08 -12.30
CA SER A 171 2.91 -4.72 -12.09
C SER A 171 2.82 -3.91 -13.39
N TRP A 172 2.51 -2.63 -13.27
CA TRP A 172 2.40 -1.69 -14.38
C TRP A 172 3.31 -0.50 -14.14
N PRO A 173 4.19 -0.18 -15.09
CA PRO A 173 5.04 0.98 -14.98
C PRO A 173 4.21 2.27 -15.06
N LEU A 174 4.60 3.25 -14.29
CA LEU A 174 4.20 4.64 -14.50
C LEU A 174 5.15 5.25 -15.54
N ALA A 175 4.63 6.09 -16.41
CA ALA A 175 5.42 6.69 -17.47
C ALA A 175 6.54 7.57 -16.88
N ALA A 176 7.69 7.64 -17.55
CA ALA A 176 8.73 8.57 -17.12
C ALA A 176 8.17 9.99 -17.03
N SER A 177 8.51 10.73 -15.98
CA SER A 177 8.19 12.16 -15.90
C SER A 177 8.91 12.88 -17.01
N ALA A 178 8.18 13.69 -17.77
CA ALA A 178 8.74 14.52 -18.84
C ALA A 178 9.67 15.58 -18.26
#